data_226ce8cb8f0b9738a05a647bd104c244
#
_entry.id   226ce8cb8f0b9738a05a647bd104c244
#
_cell.length_a   1.000
_cell.length_b   1.000
_cell.length_c   1.000
_cell.angle_alpha   90.00
_cell.angle_beta   90.00
_cell.angle_gamma   90.00
#
_symmetry.space_group_name_H-M   'P 1'
#
loop_
_entity.id
_entity.type
_entity.pdbx_description
1 polymer ?
#
loop_
_entity_poly.entity_id
_entity_poly.type
_entity_poly.pdbx_seq_one_letter_code
_entity_poly.pdbx_strand_id
1 'polypeptide(L)'
;THALGRTYPGGMGAFVAAMNRKAQSLGMYGSRFYEPTGLNFQNVSTAKDLSLMVNAAAQYPQIRTNSTSNYASVQTKNGQQNYKNSNALVREGMWNIELQKTGYIREAGRSMVVKANIQNQPVTIVLLNSPTSATRVNDARKIESWMLQQRS
;
A
#
# COMPACT_ATOMS: atom_id res chain seq x y z
N THR A 1 -7.61 -10.14 -1.93
CA THR A 1 -7.02 -10.62 -0.64
C THR A 1 -7.93 -11.62 0.07
N HIS A 2 -9.25 -11.37 0.20
CA HIS A 2 -10.17 -12.32 0.85
C HIS A 2 -10.13 -13.72 0.21
N ALA A 3 -10.14 -13.81 -1.12
CA ALA A 3 -10.05 -15.08 -1.82
C ALA A 3 -8.75 -15.83 -1.48
N LEU A 4 -7.61 -15.14 -1.44
CA LEU A 4 -6.32 -15.72 -1.06
C LEU A 4 -6.33 -16.26 0.37
N GLY A 5 -6.90 -15.50 1.31
CA GLY A 5 -7.00 -15.94 2.71
C GLY A 5 -7.91 -17.16 2.86
N ARG A 6 -9.03 -17.22 2.13
CA ARG A 6 -9.96 -18.35 2.16
C ARG A 6 -9.35 -19.63 1.61
N THR A 7 -8.49 -19.53 0.60
CA THR A 7 -7.84 -20.69 -0.05
C THR A 7 -6.47 -21.03 0.55
N TYR A 8 -6.03 -20.29 1.56
CA TYR A 8 -4.77 -20.56 2.24
C TYR A 8 -4.83 -21.90 2.99
N PRO A 9 -3.76 -22.69 3.03
CA PRO A 9 -3.70 -23.93 3.81
C PRO A 9 -4.05 -23.69 5.28
N GLY A 10 -5.10 -24.33 5.78
CA GLY A 10 -5.66 -24.08 7.11
C GLY A 10 -6.70 -22.92 7.17
N GLY A 11 -7.03 -22.32 6.01
CA GLY A 11 -8.09 -21.32 5.89
C GLY A 11 -7.74 -19.92 6.41
N MET A 12 -8.76 -19.07 6.56
CA MET A 12 -8.62 -17.65 6.91
C MET A 12 -7.87 -17.43 8.23
N GLY A 13 -8.15 -18.23 9.27
CA GLY A 13 -7.47 -18.08 10.56
C GLY A 13 -5.97 -18.34 10.47
N ALA A 14 -5.58 -19.39 9.73
CA ALA A 14 -4.18 -19.71 9.49
C ALA A 14 -3.49 -18.60 8.67
N PHE A 15 -4.20 -18.03 7.69
CA PHE A 15 -3.71 -16.91 6.90
C PHE A 15 -3.45 -15.66 7.75
N VAL A 16 -4.40 -15.25 8.60
CA VAL A 16 -4.24 -14.11 9.50
C VAL A 16 -3.11 -14.36 10.51
N ALA A 17 -3.00 -15.57 11.04
CA ALA A 17 -1.87 -15.95 11.90
C ALA A 17 -0.53 -15.82 11.15
N ALA A 18 -0.46 -16.24 9.88
CA ALA A 18 0.72 -16.08 9.04
C ALA A 18 1.05 -14.60 8.77
N MET A 19 0.04 -13.74 8.53
CA MET A 19 0.22 -12.28 8.40
C MET A 19 0.87 -11.69 9.65
N ASN A 20 0.38 -12.02 10.84
CA ASN A 20 0.94 -11.50 12.09
C ASN A 20 2.34 -12.05 12.38
N ARG A 21 2.60 -13.35 12.11
CA ARG A 21 3.97 -13.89 12.21
C ARG A 21 4.94 -13.16 11.26
N LYS A 22 4.49 -12.88 10.03
CA LYS A 22 5.31 -12.12 9.08
C LYS A 22 5.57 -10.69 9.56
N ALA A 23 4.58 -10.02 10.11
CA ALA A 23 4.76 -8.70 10.71
C ALA A 23 5.81 -8.73 11.83
N GLN A 24 5.72 -9.68 12.76
CA GLN A 24 6.71 -9.89 13.81
C GLN A 24 8.12 -10.11 13.25
N SER A 25 8.26 -10.98 12.25
CA SER A 25 9.56 -11.29 11.62
C SER A 25 10.19 -10.09 10.91
N LEU A 26 9.39 -9.08 10.54
CA LEU A 26 9.83 -7.83 9.94
C LEU A 26 10.12 -6.74 11.00
N GLY A 27 9.89 -7.02 12.29
CA GLY A 27 10.06 -6.03 13.36
C GLY A 27 8.88 -5.05 13.49
N MET A 28 7.70 -5.37 12.93
CA MET A 28 6.49 -4.56 12.98
C MET A 28 5.74 -4.77 14.29
N TYR A 29 6.35 -4.40 15.41
CA TYR A 29 5.82 -4.70 16.75
C TYR A 29 4.61 -3.87 17.16
N GLY A 30 4.35 -2.74 16.49
CA GLY A 30 3.15 -1.91 16.67
C GLY A 30 2.00 -2.30 15.74
N SER A 31 2.10 -3.43 15.02
CA SER A 31 1.10 -3.87 14.04
C SER A 31 0.36 -5.11 14.48
N ARG A 32 -0.95 -5.14 14.21
CA ARG A 32 -1.80 -6.30 14.44
C ARG A 32 -2.88 -6.39 13.38
N PHE A 33 -3.03 -7.57 12.78
CA PHE A 33 -4.00 -7.84 11.73
C PHE A 33 -5.03 -8.87 12.20
N TYR A 34 -6.29 -8.59 11.92
CA TYR A 34 -7.45 -9.43 12.25
C TYR A 34 -8.08 -10.04 10.98
N GLU A 35 -7.82 -9.41 9.82
CA GLU A 35 -8.31 -9.90 8.54
C GLU A 35 -7.46 -9.33 7.38
N PRO A 36 -7.52 -9.94 6.17
CA PRO A 36 -6.58 -9.61 5.10
C PRO A 36 -7.01 -8.47 4.17
N THR A 37 -8.24 -7.93 4.29
CA THR A 37 -8.76 -6.96 3.33
C THR A 37 -8.44 -5.52 3.70
N GLY A 38 -8.21 -5.24 4.98
CA GLY A 38 -8.05 -3.90 5.53
C GLY A 38 -9.37 -3.17 5.76
N LEU A 39 -10.51 -3.88 5.73
CA LEU A 39 -11.83 -3.29 5.98
C LEU A 39 -12.22 -3.32 7.46
N ASN A 40 -11.55 -4.12 8.27
CA ASN A 40 -11.78 -4.15 9.71
C ASN A 40 -10.90 -3.11 10.41
N PHE A 41 -11.53 -2.19 11.14
CA PHE A 41 -10.85 -1.13 11.89
C PHE A 41 -9.91 -1.63 13.00
N GLN A 42 -10.05 -2.89 13.40
CA GLN A 42 -9.16 -3.53 14.37
C GLN A 42 -7.76 -3.82 13.78
N ASN A 43 -7.61 -3.83 12.45
CA ASN A 43 -6.30 -3.85 11.82
C ASN A 43 -5.58 -2.55 12.15
N VAL A 44 -4.47 -2.64 12.86
CA VAL A 44 -3.70 -1.47 13.28
C VAL A 44 -2.24 -1.61 12.88
N SER A 45 -1.62 -0.48 12.60
CA SER A 45 -0.20 -0.40 12.30
C SER A 45 0.33 1.02 12.58
N THR A 46 1.64 1.18 12.50
CA THR A 46 2.31 2.49 12.56
C THR A 46 2.93 2.84 11.21
N ALA A 47 3.22 4.12 10.97
CA ALA A 47 3.93 4.54 9.76
C ALA A 47 5.31 3.87 9.65
N LYS A 48 6.02 3.72 10.77
CA LYS A 48 7.30 3.01 10.84
C LYS A 48 7.16 1.54 10.42
N ASP A 49 6.21 0.82 10.99
CA ASP A 49 5.98 -0.60 10.67
C ASP A 49 5.59 -0.79 9.21
N LEU A 50 4.71 0.08 8.69
CA LEU A 50 4.32 0.02 7.28
C LEU A 50 5.50 0.30 6.35
N SER A 51 6.47 1.13 6.74
CA SER A 51 7.70 1.32 5.96
C SER A 51 8.54 0.04 5.88
N LEU A 52 8.62 -0.73 6.97
CA LEU A 52 9.28 -2.04 6.98
C LEU A 52 8.57 -3.02 6.05
N MET A 53 7.24 -3.08 6.12
CA MET A 53 6.42 -3.94 5.26
C MET A 53 6.60 -3.58 3.78
N VAL A 54 6.55 -2.29 3.43
CA VAL A 54 6.72 -1.81 2.05
C VAL A 54 8.08 -2.18 1.49
N ASN A 55 9.15 -2.01 2.29
CA ASN A 55 10.50 -2.38 1.88
C ASN A 55 10.63 -3.90 1.65
N ALA A 56 10.03 -4.72 2.50
CA ALA A 56 9.99 -6.17 2.30
C ALA A 56 9.16 -6.57 1.08
N ALA A 57 7.98 -5.95 0.89
CA ALA A 57 7.09 -6.23 -0.24
C ALA A 57 7.72 -5.84 -1.58
N ALA A 58 8.55 -4.81 -1.61
CA ALA A 58 9.24 -4.37 -2.82
C ALA A 58 10.28 -5.38 -3.36
N GLN A 59 10.64 -6.41 -2.59
CA GLN A 59 11.47 -7.50 -3.07
C GLN A 59 10.71 -8.46 -4.02
N TYR A 60 9.38 -8.39 -4.05
CA TYR A 60 8.53 -9.26 -4.87
C TYR A 60 8.13 -8.55 -6.18
N PRO A 61 8.66 -8.99 -7.35
CA PRO A 61 8.36 -8.35 -8.63
C PRO A 61 6.86 -8.28 -8.94
N GLN A 62 6.10 -9.33 -8.60
CA GLN A 62 4.65 -9.38 -8.82
C GLN A 62 3.91 -8.28 -8.04
N ILE A 63 4.33 -7.99 -6.81
CA ILE A 63 3.72 -6.91 -6.01
C ILE A 63 4.05 -5.56 -6.63
N ARG A 64 5.30 -5.33 -7.05
CA ARG A 64 5.69 -4.10 -7.73
C ARG A 64 4.84 -3.89 -9.00
N THR A 65 4.86 -4.85 -9.91
CA THR A 65 4.13 -4.77 -11.19
C THR A 65 2.64 -4.53 -10.98
N ASN A 66 1.99 -5.33 -10.11
CA ASN A 66 0.54 -5.21 -9.91
C ASN A 66 0.14 -3.91 -9.21
N SER A 67 0.96 -3.41 -8.28
CA SER A 67 0.64 -2.19 -7.55
C SER A 67 0.85 -0.92 -8.36
N THR A 68 1.70 -0.96 -9.39
CA THR A 68 2.04 0.20 -10.23
C THR A 68 1.37 0.20 -11.59
N SER A 69 0.60 -0.83 -11.93
CA SER A 69 -0.19 -0.86 -13.17
C SER A 69 -1.22 0.26 -13.19
N ASN A 70 -1.23 1.07 -14.24
CA ASN A 70 -2.20 2.16 -14.41
C ASN A 70 -3.62 1.64 -14.61
N TYR A 71 -3.73 0.48 -15.22
CA TYR A 71 -4.98 -0.07 -15.70
C TYR A 71 -4.96 -1.60 -15.65
N ALA A 72 -6.10 -2.18 -15.32
CA ALA A 72 -6.31 -3.62 -15.39
C ALA A 72 -7.70 -3.92 -15.97
N SER A 73 -7.76 -4.97 -16.78
CA SER A 73 -9.01 -5.47 -17.36
C SER A 73 -9.20 -6.92 -16.96
N VAL A 74 -10.35 -7.26 -16.42
CA VAL A 74 -10.67 -8.60 -15.95
C VAL A 74 -11.97 -9.06 -16.58
N GLN A 75 -11.96 -10.24 -17.23
CA GLN A 75 -13.17 -10.89 -17.71
C GLN A 75 -13.93 -11.50 -16.53
N THR A 76 -15.18 -11.13 -16.37
CA THR A 76 -16.09 -11.66 -15.36
C THR A 76 -17.31 -12.32 -16.00
N LYS A 77 -18.14 -12.99 -15.20
CA LYS A 77 -19.41 -13.56 -15.68
C LYS A 77 -20.35 -12.49 -16.25
N ASN A 78 -20.21 -11.25 -15.83
CA ASN A 78 -21.03 -10.09 -16.25
C ASN A 78 -20.35 -9.23 -17.34
N GLY A 79 -19.34 -9.77 -18.03
CA GLY A 79 -18.58 -9.06 -19.04
C GLY A 79 -17.23 -8.55 -18.54
N GLN A 80 -16.57 -7.76 -19.39
CA GLN A 80 -15.26 -7.18 -19.10
C GLN A 80 -15.38 -6.04 -18.09
N GLN A 81 -14.63 -6.12 -17.01
CA GLN A 81 -14.52 -5.07 -15.99
C GLN A 81 -13.16 -4.39 -16.09
N ASN A 82 -13.19 -3.06 -16.13
CA ASN A 82 -12.01 -2.22 -16.29
C ASN A 82 -11.72 -1.45 -15.01
N TYR A 83 -10.47 -1.48 -14.55
CA TYR A 83 -10.04 -0.82 -13.32
C TYR A 83 -8.90 0.14 -13.62
N LYS A 84 -8.98 1.35 -13.05
CA LYS A 84 -7.89 2.32 -13.03
C LYS A 84 -7.19 2.25 -11.68
N ASN A 85 -5.88 2.52 -11.65
CA ASN A 85 -5.17 2.61 -10.39
C ASN A 85 -5.80 3.68 -9.48
N SER A 86 -6.02 3.35 -8.22
CA SER A 86 -6.62 4.27 -7.25
C SER A 86 -5.70 5.41 -6.83
N ASN A 87 -4.37 5.26 -7.06
CA ASN A 87 -3.39 6.27 -6.75
C ASN A 87 -3.20 7.24 -7.94
N ALA A 88 -3.47 8.53 -7.72
CA ALA A 88 -3.29 9.55 -8.75
C ALA A 88 -1.83 9.70 -9.16
N LEU A 89 -0.87 9.56 -8.24
CA LEU A 89 0.56 9.66 -8.55
C LEU A 89 1.02 8.62 -9.57
N VAL A 90 0.42 7.40 -9.53
CA VAL A 90 0.69 6.36 -10.54
C VAL A 90 0.10 6.78 -11.89
N ARG A 91 -1.17 7.24 -11.90
CA ARG A 91 -1.85 7.62 -13.15
C ARG A 91 -1.22 8.81 -13.85
N GLU A 92 -0.61 9.73 -13.11
CA GLU A 92 0.09 10.90 -13.63
C GLU A 92 1.44 10.55 -14.25
N GLY A 93 2.07 9.45 -13.82
CA GLY A 93 3.33 8.95 -14.36
C GLY A 93 4.53 9.86 -14.11
N MET A 94 4.42 10.83 -13.21
CA MET A 94 5.49 11.80 -12.93
C MET A 94 6.55 11.25 -11.97
N TRP A 95 6.21 10.23 -11.20
CA TRP A 95 7.08 9.62 -10.21
C TRP A 95 7.56 8.23 -10.67
N ASN A 96 8.82 7.90 -10.42
CA ASN A 96 9.32 6.55 -10.58
C ASN A 96 8.90 5.69 -9.37
N ILE A 97 7.63 5.23 -9.38
CA ILE A 97 7.02 4.46 -8.29
C ILE A 97 7.33 2.98 -8.47
N GLU A 98 7.97 2.38 -7.47
CA GLU A 98 8.28 0.95 -7.44
C GLU A 98 7.15 0.11 -6.84
N LEU A 99 6.44 0.66 -5.85
CA LEU A 99 5.34 0.00 -5.16
C LEU A 99 4.43 1.04 -4.54
N GLN A 100 3.14 0.79 -4.53
CA GLN A 100 2.20 1.61 -3.80
C GLN A 100 0.96 0.83 -3.36
N LYS A 101 0.27 1.36 -2.35
CA LYS A 101 -1.07 0.94 -1.97
C LYS A 101 -1.82 2.10 -1.33
N THR A 102 -3.06 2.30 -1.76
CA THR A 102 -4.00 3.22 -1.09
C THR A 102 -4.99 2.43 -0.25
N GLY A 103 -5.53 3.05 0.78
CA GLY A 103 -6.57 2.49 1.63
C GLY A 103 -7.58 3.56 2.06
N TYR A 104 -8.78 3.12 2.39
CA TYR A 104 -9.81 3.94 3.00
C TYR A 104 -10.80 3.06 3.76
N ILE A 105 -10.99 3.39 5.01
CA ILE A 105 -12.17 3.07 5.81
C ILE A 105 -12.55 4.32 6.60
N ARG A 106 -13.79 4.42 7.02
CA ARG A 106 -14.30 5.60 7.73
C ARG A 106 -13.52 5.89 9.02
N GLU A 107 -13.19 4.85 9.76
CA GLU A 107 -12.53 4.91 11.05
C GLU A 107 -11.06 5.31 10.96
N ALA A 108 -10.37 4.92 9.88
CA ALA A 108 -8.93 5.16 9.70
C ALA A 108 -8.62 6.33 8.76
N GLY A 109 -9.64 6.89 8.11
CA GLY A 109 -9.40 7.90 7.07
C GLY A 109 -8.72 7.31 5.83
N ARG A 110 -8.15 8.16 5.01
CA ARG A 110 -7.44 7.77 3.78
C ARG A 110 -5.97 7.57 4.05
N SER A 111 -5.44 6.45 3.56
CA SER A 111 -4.04 6.08 3.76
C SER A 111 -3.36 5.84 2.42
N MET A 112 -2.07 6.02 2.36
CA MET A 112 -1.23 5.71 1.22
C MET A 112 0.17 5.31 1.66
N VAL A 113 0.69 4.25 1.08
CA VAL A 113 2.12 3.93 1.11
C VAL A 113 2.66 4.01 -0.32
N VAL A 114 3.83 4.59 -0.47
CA VAL A 114 4.54 4.69 -1.75
C VAL A 114 6.00 4.41 -1.52
N LYS A 115 6.57 3.51 -2.31
CA LYS A 115 8.02 3.40 -2.50
C LYS A 115 8.34 3.89 -3.89
N ALA A 116 9.19 4.88 -3.97
CA ALA A 116 9.58 5.53 -5.21
C ALA A 116 11.06 5.85 -5.23
N ASN A 117 11.58 6.10 -6.42
CA ASN A 117 12.90 6.68 -6.61
C ASN A 117 12.73 8.17 -6.94
N ILE A 118 13.16 9.04 -6.04
CA ILE A 118 13.11 10.50 -6.20
C ILE A 118 14.55 11.00 -6.34
N GLN A 119 14.91 11.51 -7.51
CA GLN A 119 16.28 11.95 -7.82
C GLN A 119 17.35 10.89 -7.49
N ASN A 120 17.15 9.66 -7.95
CA ASN A 120 18.03 8.52 -7.71
C ASN A 120 18.16 8.11 -6.23
N GLN A 121 17.21 8.55 -5.37
CA GLN A 121 17.12 8.08 -4.00
C GLN A 121 15.88 7.23 -3.77
N PRO A 122 16.03 6.03 -3.22
CA PRO A 122 14.89 5.22 -2.80
C PRO A 122 14.23 5.85 -1.56
N VAL A 123 12.97 6.18 -1.68
CA VAL A 123 12.16 6.81 -0.63
C VAL A 123 10.92 5.98 -0.36
N THR A 124 10.59 5.81 0.91
CA THR A 124 9.32 5.23 1.33
C THR A 124 8.50 6.29 2.06
N ILE A 125 7.33 6.61 1.52
CA ILE A 125 6.38 7.57 2.10
C ILE A 125 5.19 6.78 2.66
N VAL A 126 4.83 7.06 3.90
CA VAL A 126 3.64 6.50 4.56
C VAL A 126 2.78 7.64 5.08
N LEU A 127 1.57 7.74 4.56
CA LEU A 127 0.57 8.72 4.95
C LEU A 127 -0.64 8.02 5.52
N LEU A 128 -1.02 8.36 6.74
CA LEU A 128 -2.14 7.78 7.47
C LEU A 128 -3.14 8.87 7.85
N ASN A 129 -4.42 8.48 7.92
CA ASN A 129 -5.51 9.33 8.39
C ASN A 129 -5.65 10.67 7.63
N SER A 130 -5.42 10.69 6.33
CA SER A 130 -5.68 11.88 5.53
C SER A 130 -7.20 12.07 5.34
N PRO A 131 -7.72 13.31 5.46
CA PRO A 131 -9.15 13.58 5.34
C PRO A 131 -9.68 13.34 3.92
N THR A 132 -8.88 13.64 2.90
CA THR A 132 -9.29 13.48 1.49
C THR A 132 -8.23 12.78 0.65
N SER A 133 -8.63 12.27 -0.52
CA SER A 133 -7.67 11.71 -1.49
C SER A 133 -6.72 12.79 -2.03
N ALA A 134 -7.20 14.02 -2.19
CA ALA A 134 -6.38 15.14 -2.62
C ALA A 134 -5.33 15.51 -1.57
N THR A 135 -5.72 15.56 -0.29
CA THR A 135 -4.79 15.86 0.81
C THR A 135 -3.61 14.91 0.82
N ARG A 136 -3.84 13.59 0.79
CA ARG A 136 -2.72 12.62 0.82
C ARG A 136 -1.80 12.72 -0.40
N VAL A 137 -2.34 13.05 -1.58
CA VAL A 137 -1.53 13.26 -2.79
C VAL A 137 -0.70 14.55 -2.64
N ASN A 138 -1.31 15.63 -2.17
CA ASN A 138 -0.63 16.90 -1.95
C ASN A 138 0.46 16.78 -0.88
N ASP A 139 0.22 16.02 0.18
CA ASP A 139 1.22 15.81 1.23
C ASP A 139 2.42 14.99 0.70
N ALA A 140 2.18 13.99 -0.15
CA ALA A 140 3.27 13.28 -0.83
C ALA A 140 4.11 14.24 -1.71
N ARG A 141 3.46 15.13 -2.46
CA ARG A 141 4.15 16.15 -3.29
C ARG A 141 4.92 17.17 -2.45
N LYS A 142 4.40 17.57 -1.28
CA LYS A 142 5.13 18.45 -0.35
C LYS A 142 6.40 17.78 0.16
N ILE A 143 6.34 16.48 0.49
CA ILE A 143 7.51 15.70 0.91
C ILE A 143 8.53 15.67 -0.22
N GLU A 144 8.12 15.37 -1.45
CA GLU A 144 8.98 15.43 -2.62
C GLU A 144 9.64 16.80 -2.76
N SER A 145 8.85 17.88 -2.78
CA SER A 145 9.36 19.25 -2.92
C SER A 145 10.36 19.62 -1.82
N TRP A 146 10.08 19.21 -0.58
CA TRP A 146 10.98 19.43 0.54
C TRP A 146 12.31 18.67 0.34
N MET A 147 12.27 17.41 -0.10
CA MET A 147 13.47 16.63 -0.39
C MET A 147 14.33 17.27 -1.48
N LEU A 148 13.69 17.84 -2.52
CA LEU A 148 14.37 18.52 -3.62
C LEU A 148 15.11 19.79 -3.13
N GLN A 149 14.47 20.55 -2.21
CA GLN A 149 15.05 21.77 -1.64
C GLN A 149 16.24 21.54 -0.73
N GLN A 150 16.31 20.40 -0.04
CA GLN A 150 17.45 20.08 0.84
C GLN A 150 18.77 19.81 0.08
N ARG A 151 18.74 19.81 -1.25
CA ARG A 151 19.86 19.45 -2.11
C ARG A 151 20.33 20.58 -3.03
N SER A 152 19.63 21.71 -2.98
CA SER A 152 20.03 22.96 -3.63
C SER A 152 20.90 23.78 -2.70
#